data_327c15df95296132d8f768e7c7f7bb3e
#
_entry.id   327c15df95296132d8f768e7c7f7bb3e
#
_cell.length_a   1.000
_cell.length_b   1.000
_cell.length_c   1.000
_cell.angle_alpha   90.00
_cell.angle_beta   90.00
_cell.angle_gamma   90.00
#
_symmetry.space_group_name_H-M   'P 1'
#
loop_
_entity.id
_entity.type
_entity.pdbx_description
1 polymer ?
#
loop_
_entity_poly.entity_id
_entity_poly.type
_entity_poly.pdbx_seq_one_letter_code
_entity_poly.pdbx_strand_id
1 'polypeptide(L)'
;MKRFRWITILISILYLKEFLFTLFISFDNGIYAINGVGINVFLTIAHLAILGIVIFPYLMFKGKNSLKYLIIVDIIYTALLISDLWVYRGTGHLLELKFLFFNEGFYTLNKGIINPKIRDVLLVIDIGILLFYYRELSNKINNIRRVGLSLSLIGLCFIIIGAYHYIFDIKEVSNGKVRFMQEDWQGSWNPYTRILYRSPIGHHVYEDYKTIKKLAKQTNDKDIKEIDEWLSWNNEYIEDNEYKSIAKGKNVIFLQIESLENFVINESVFGQEITPNLNKLINNSIYFNNIHEQNNAGNSIDMDMMAASGVLPLGDVITYLEYPEVKYYSLPRLLNKEGYNTILTHAERAGDWNWAEAGKSAAGYKTIWDINDYIIDEYAGFGLSDRSFYTQFVDKISKEEGPFLAVLPTLSSHGPFDIDEKYRELDLPKDLDENRLGGYFQSVNYADKQIGLFFELLKERNLLDNTIVVIYGDHGGVHKYYMEDVEASNIDGNWWQEKDNKVPLFIYGVDIPSKIVEAHGGQIDIMPTVAYILGLDTKGYQMGRNLLKTNRDATVIKGGIVVGNPSEKEEEMLKKAYDIADKIIKNNYYYNTNKVE
;
A
#
# COMPACT_ATOMS: atom_id res chain seq x y z
N MET A 1 -43.48 -24.48 9.77
CA MET A 1 -43.08 -23.51 10.81
C MET A 1 -41.84 -23.95 11.61
N LYS A 2 -41.81 -25.10 12.31
CA LYS A 2 -40.67 -25.45 13.21
C LYS A 2 -39.29 -25.53 12.52
N ARG A 3 -39.20 -25.89 11.24
CA ARG A 3 -37.91 -26.03 10.53
C ARG A 3 -37.33 -24.71 10.08
N PHE A 4 -38.16 -23.75 9.72
CA PHE A 4 -37.70 -22.37 9.42
C PHE A 4 -37.13 -21.66 10.68
N ARG A 5 -37.70 -21.97 11.84
CA ARG A 5 -37.18 -21.41 13.11
C ARG A 5 -35.72 -21.80 13.36
N TRP A 6 -35.29 -23.02 13.03
CA TRP A 6 -33.89 -23.45 13.20
C TRP A 6 -32.95 -22.76 12.20
N ILE A 7 -33.42 -22.58 10.95
CA ILE A 7 -32.67 -21.80 9.95
C ILE A 7 -32.47 -20.37 10.46
N THR A 8 -33.54 -19.73 10.91
CA THR A 8 -33.47 -18.35 11.43
C THR A 8 -32.51 -18.25 12.63
N ILE A 9 -32.62 -19.20 13.59
CA ILE A 9 -31.72 -19.23 14.74
C ILE A 9 -30.26 -19.34 14.31
N LEU A 10 -29.92 -20.29 13.42
CA LEU A 10 -28.53 -20.46 13.01
C LEU A 10 -28.02 -19.28 12.18
N ILE A 11 -28.81 -18.73 11.25
CA ILE A 11 -28.45 -17.51 10.52
C ILE A 11 -28.14 -16.38 11.52
N SER A 12 -28.99 -16.21 12.53
CA SER A 12 -28.76 -15.18 13.56
C SER A 12 -27.49 -15.42 14.36
N ILE A 13 -27.19 -16.68 14.70
CA ILE A 13 -25.97 -17.06 15.44
C ILE A 13 -24.74 -16.79 14.58
N LEU A 14 -24.72 -17.27 13.34
CA LEU A 14 -23.56 -17.08 12.45
C LEU A 14 -23.34 -15.58 12.13
N TYR A 15 -24.42 -14.83 11.92
CA TYR A 15 -24.33 -13.39 11.71
C TYR A 15 -23.83 -12.66 12.97
N LEU A 16 -24.26 -13.09 14.15
CA LEU A 16 -23.73 -12.54 15.42
C LEU A 16 -22.22 -12.84 15.58
N LYS A 17 -21.77 -14.05 15.20
CA LYS A 17 -20.33 -14.38 15.20
C LYS A 17 -19.56 -13.50 14.23
N GLU A 18 -20.08 -13.26 13.04
CA GLU A 18 -19.48 -12.35 12.06
C GLU A 18 -19.39 -10.92 12.59
N PHE A 19 -20.44 -10.45 13.24
CA PHE A 19 -20.45 -9.16 13.92
C PHE A 19 -19.40 -9.09 15.05
N LEU A 20 -19.33 -10.11 15.91
CA LEU A 20 -18.33 -10.19 16.96
C LEU A 20 -16.90 -10.26 16.42
N PHE A 21 -16.68 -11.01 15.35
CA PHE A 21 -15.41 -11.09 14.65
C PHE A 21 -14.96 -9.71 14.14
N THR A 22 -15.85 -9.00 13.44
CA THR A 22 -15.58 -7.64 12.95
C THR A 22 -15.31 -6.66 14.09
N LEU A 23 -16.07 -6.77 15.18
CA LEU A 23 -15.88 -5.96 16.38
C LEU A 23 -14.53 -6.24 17.06
N PHE A 24 -14.10 -7.49 17.10
CA PHE A 24 -12.81 -7.87 17.70
C PHE A 24 -11.63 -7.37 16.86
N ILE A 25 -11.72 -7.44 15.54
CA ILE A 25 -10.73 -6.82 14.63
C ILE A 25 -10.68 -5.31 14.86
N SER A 26 -11.84 -4.66 14.94
CA SER A 26 -11.92 -3.21 15.19
C SER A 26 -11.21 -2.82 16.49
N PHE A 27 -11.50 -3.51 17.59
CA PHE A 27 -10.83 -3.27 18.88
C PHE A 27 -9.32 -3.55 18.83
N ASP A 28 -8.90 -4.56 18.10
CA ASP A 28 -7.48 -4.91 17.96
C ASP A 28 -6.70 -3.87 17.16
N ASN A 29 -7.39 -3.13 16.30
CA ASN A 29 -6.84 -2.03 15.51
C ASN A 29 -6.95 -0.65 16.18
N GLY A 30 -7.48 -0.57 17.41
CA GLY A 30 -7.73 0.72 18.07
C GLY A 30 -8.82 1.57 17.40
N ILE A 31 -9.57 1.01 16.48
CA ILE A 31 -10.72 1.67 15.85
C ILE A 31 -11.90 1.51 16.80
N TYR A 32 -12.10 2.49 17.68
CA TYR A 32 -13.19 2.47 18.66
C TYR A 32 -14.55 2.81 18.05
N ALA A 33 -14.62 3.07 16.76
CA ALA A 33 -15.84 3.48 16.12
C ALA A 33 -16.66 2.25 15.71
N ILE A 34 -17.73 1.98 16.44
CA ILE A 34 -18.90 1.23 15.94
C ILE A 34 -19.39 1.78 14.59
N ASN A 35 -19.03 2.99 14.25
CA ASN A 35 -19.32 3.65 12.97
C ASN A 35 -18.79 2.91 11.74
N GLY A 36 -17.74 2.10 11.84
CA GLY A 36 -17.28 1.22 10.77
C GLY A 36 -18.14 -0.05 10.62
N VAL A 37 -18.87 -0.44 11.67
CA VAL A 37 -19.88 -1.51 11.66
C VAL A 37 -21.27 -0.90 11.42
N GLY A 38 -21.32 0.29 10.81
CA GLY A 38 -22.56 0.99 10.51
C GLY A 38 -23.54 0.04 9.85
N ILE A 39 -24.77 -0.02 10.36
CA ILE A 39 -25.85 -0.87 9.85
C ILE A 39 -26.21 -0.38 8.43
N ASN A 40 -25.37 -0.75 7.47
CA ASN A 40 -25.73 -0.64 6.07
C ASN A 40 -26.68 -1.81 5.78
N VAL A 41 -27.96 -1.49 5.60
CA VAL A 41 -29.01 -2.50 5.34
C VAL A 41 -28.68 -3.37 4.10
N PHE A 42 -28.12 -2.77 3.07
CA PHE A 42 -27.77 -3.50 1.84
C PHE A 42 -26.60 -4.46 2.09
N LEU A 43 -25.60 -4.04 2.85
CA LEU A 43 -24.48 -4.88 3.25
C LEU A 43 -24.94 -6.05 4.13
N THR A 44 -25.79 -5.80 5.12
CA THR A 44 -26.40 -6.83 5.96
C THR A 44 -27.16 -7.87 5.11
N ILE A 45 -27.92 -7.43 4.12
CA ILE A 45 -28.66 -8.34 3.22
C ILE A 45 -27.68 -9.19 2.39
N ALA A 46 -26.57 -8.61 1.90
CA ALA A 46 -25.56 -9.36 1.15
C ALA A 46 -24.87 -10.41 2.03
N HIS A 47 -24.48 -10.07 3.26
CA HIS A 47 -23.91 -11.02 4.22
C HIS A 47 -24.88 -12.15 4.58
N LEU A 48 -26.14 -11.82 4.85
CA LEU A 48 -27.16 -12.84 5.11
C LEU A 48 -27.41 -13.74 3.90
N ALA A 49 -27.27 -13.23 2.68
CA ALA A 49 -27.34 -14.03 1.46
C ALA A 49 -26.15 -14.99 1.34
N ILE A 50 -24.92 -14.55 1.66
CA ILE A 50 -23.73 -15.41 1.69
C ILE A 50 -23.90 -16.53 2.71
N LEU A 51 -24.30 -16.21 3.94
CA LEU A 51 -24.61 -17.20 4.98
C LEU A 51 -25.74 -18.13 4.54
N GLY A 52 -26.74 -17.61 3.82
CA GLY A 52 -27.84 -18.38 3.26
C GLY A 52 -27.38 -19.47 2.30
N ILE A 53 -26.39 -19.21 1.44
CA ILE A 53 -25.83 -20.23 0.52
C ILE A 53 -25.31 -21.44 1.31
N VAL A 54 -24.66 -21.19 2.44
CA VAL A 54 -24.07 -22.24 3.29
C VAL A 54 -25.12 -22.94 4.16
N ILE A 55 -26.18 -22.26 4.55
CA ILE A 55 -27.19 -22.79 5.48
C ILE A 55 -28.34 -23.48 4.76
N PHE A 56 -28.83 -22.97 3.64
CA PHE A 56 -30.01 -23.52 2.96
C PHE A 56 -29.88 -24.97 2.49
N PRO A 57 -28.69 -25.54 2.20
CA PRO A 57 -28.53 -26.99 1.97
C PRO A 57 -29.07 -27.89 3.11
N TYR A 58 -29.21 -27.34 4.34
CA TYR A 58 -29.91 -28.00 5.43
C TYR A 58 -31.26 -28.58 5.03
N LEU A 59 -32.01 -27.92 4.14
CA LEU A 59 -33.31 -28.35 3.66
C LEU A 59 -33.25 -29.62 2.78
N MET A 60 -32.07 -29.95 2.26
CA MET A 60 -31.86 -31.17 1.45
C MET A 60 -31.72 -32.43 2.32
N PHE A 61 -31.46 -32.31 3.63
CA PHE A 61 -31.30 -33.45 4.54
C PHE A 61 -32.58 -33.75 5.32
N LYS A 62 -32.66 -34.96 5.91
CA LYS A 62 -33.78 -35.43 6.71
C LYS A 62 -33.38 -35.62 8.17
N GLY A 63 -34.27 -35.34 9.11
CA GLY A 63 -34.15 -35.68 10.52
C GLY A 63 -32.80 -35.27 11.14
N LYS A 64 -32.18 -36.21 11.83
CA LYS A 64 -30.89 -35.98 12.53
C LYS A 64 -29.76 -35.49 11.60
N ASN A 65 -29.78 -35.88 10.32
CA ASN A 65 -28.73 -35.47 9.38
C ASN A 65 -28.81 -33.98 9.05
N SER A 66 -30.00 -33.38 9.06
CA SER A 66 -30.11 -31.94 8.90
C SER A 66 -29.49 -31.16 10.08
N LEU A 67 -29.69 -31.64 11.32
CA LEU A 67 -29.03 -31.01 12.49
C LEU A 67 -27.51 -31.18 12.47
N LYS A 68 -27.03 -32.40 12.12
CA LYS A 68 -25.59 -32.64 11.95
C LYS A 68 -24.99 -31.69 10.93
N TYR A 69 -25.65 -31.47 9.79
CA TYR A 69 -25.20 -30.50 8.81
C TYR A 69 -25.05 -29.09 9.39
N LEU A 70 -26.06 -28.58 10.11
CA LEU A 70 -26.01 -27.25 10.73
C LEU A 70 -24.87 -27.13 11.74
N ILE A 71 -24.65 -28.14 12.57
CA ILE A 71 -23.55 -28.13 13.54
C ILE A 71 -22.18 -28.18 12.85
N ILE A 72 -22.04 -28.96 11.78
CA ILE A 72 -20.79 -29.01 10.99
C ILE A 72 -20.50 -27.65 10.36
N VAL A 73 -21.53 -27.02 9.76
CA VAL A 73 -21.39 -25.68 9.19
C VAL A 73 -20.94 -24.68 10.24
N ASP A 74 -21.56 -24.69 11.42
CA ASP A 74 -21.23 -23.80 12.51
C ASP A 74 -19.80 -24.02 13.02
N ILE A 75 -19.37 -25.28 13.20
CA ILE A 75 -18.00 -25.61 13.61
C ILE A 75 -16.98 -25.14 12.58
N ILE A 76 -17.22 -25.42 11.29
CA ILE A 76 -16.29 -25.01 10.21
C ILE A 76 -16.21 -23.49 10.14
N TYR A 77 -17.36 -22.80 10.19
CA TYR A 77 -17.38 -21.34 10.15
C TYR A 77 -16.67 -20.71 11.37
N THR A 78 -16.91 -21.25 12.56
CA THR A 78 -16.23 -20.79 13.77
C THR A 78 -14.72 -21.01 13.70
N ALA A 79 -14.29 -22.17 13.20
CA ALA A 79 -12.87 -22.44 13.01
C ALA A 79 -12.23 -21.44 12.02
N LEU A 80 -12.92 -21.12 10.91
CA LEU A 80 -12.50 -20.09 9.97
C LEU A 80 -12.31 -18.74 10.67
N LEU A 81 -13.35 -18.24 11.36
CA LEU A 81 -13.31 -16.95 12.05
C LEU A 81 -12.19 -16.85 13.10
N ILE A 82 -11.98 -17.93 13.86
CA ILE A 82 -10.92 -17.97 14.89
C ILE A 82 -9.54 -17.97 14.24
N SER A 83 -9.33 -18.79 13.22
CA SER A 83 -8.06 -18.84 12.49
C SER A 83 -7.72 -17.49 11.88
N ASP A 84 -8.70 -16.88 11.21
CA ASP A 84 -8.57 -15.54 10.62
C ASP A 84 -8.25 -14.47 11.67
N LEU A 85 -8.99 -14.48 12.78
CA LEU A 85 -8.79 -13.50 13.85
C LEU A 85 -7.40 -13.60 14.49
N TRP A 86 -6.90 -14.82 14.68
CA TRP A 86 -5.58 -15.03 15.28
C TRP A 86 -4.46 -14.64 14.32
N VAL A 87 -4.57 -15.02 13.04
CA VAL A 87 -3.60 -14.67 12.00
C VAL A 87 -3.64 -13.16 11.76
N TYR A 88 -4.82 -12.57 11.66
CA TYR A 88 -4.98 -11.13 11.44
C TYR A 88 -4.27 -10.29 12.53
N ARG A 89 -4.36 -10.67 13.78
CA ARG A 89 -3.67 -9.96 14.88
C ARG A 89 -2.15 -10.02 14.78
N GLY A 90 -1.61 -11.07 14.17
CA GLY A 90 -0.18 -11.23 13.98
C GLY A 90 0.37 -10.63 12.68
N THR A 91 -0.45 -10.62 11.62
CA THR A 91 0.02 -10.32 10.26
C THR A 91 -0.70 -9.16 9.58
N GLY A 92 -1.85 -8.72 10.09
CA GLY A 92 -2.74 -7.77 9.41
C GLY A 92 -3.59 -8.39 8.29
N HIS A 93 -3.46 -9.69 8.00
CA HIS A 93 -4.18 -10.41 6.95
C HIS A 93 -5.01 -11.57 7.51
N LEU A 94 -6.06 -11.99 6.79
CA LEU A 94 -6.75 -13.24 7.09
C LEU A 94 -5.91 -14.44 6.62
N LEU A 95 -6.27 -15.65 7.06
CA LEU A 95 -5.62 -16.90 6.64
C LEU A 95 -6.06 -17.28 5.21
N GLU A 96 -5.42 -16.70 4.21
CA GLU A 96 -5.73 -16.87 2.79
C GLU A 96 -4.92 -18.01 2.15
N LEU A 97 -5.48 -18.62 1.09
CA LEU A 97 -4.83 -19.71 0.35
C LEU A 97 -3.45 -19.31 -0.22
N LYS A 98 -3.28 -18.03 -0.55
CA LYS A 98 -2.00 -17.51 -1.08
C LYS A 98 -0.80 -17.80 -0.18
N PHE A 99 -0.98 -17.85 1.14
CA PHE A 99 0.10 -18.13 2.09
C PHE A 99 0.64 -19.56 2.03
N LEU A 100 -0.09 -20.49 1.42
CA LEU A 100 0.42 -21.84 1.16
C LEU A 100 1.39 -21.89 -0.04
N PHE A 101 1.31 -20.92 -0.95
CA PHE A 101 2.11 -20.85 -2.16
C PHE A 101 3.11 -19.70 -2.16
N PHE A 102 2.79 -18.61 -1.47
CA PHE A 102 3.58 -17.39 -1.39
C PHE A 102 3.83 -17.06 0.09
N ASN A 103 4.68 -17.87 0.73
CA ASN A 103 4.83 -17.87 2.19
C ASN A 103 5.77 -16.79 2.75
N GLU A 104 6.50 -16.06 1.90
CA GLU A 104 7.47 -15.05 2.37
C GLU A 104 6.78 -13.91 3.17
N GLY A 105 5.60 -13.47 2.74
CA GLY A 105 4.81 -12.47 3.45
C GLY A 105 4.27 -12.89 4.81
N PHE A 106 4.13 -14.21 5.05
CA PHE A 106 3.61 -14.74 6.32
C PHE A 106 4.59 -14.55 7.50
N TYR A 107 5.88 -14.45 7.20
CA TYR A 107 6.95 -14.27 8.18
C TYR A 107 7.37 -12.81 8.39
N THR A 108 6.59 -11.87 7.86
CA THR A 108 6.97 -10.45 7.86
C THR A 108 7.02 -9.85 9.26
N LEU A 109 6.19 -10.35 10.17
CA LEU A 109 6.06 -9.78 11.50
C LEU A 109 6.73 -10.69 12.51
N ASN A 110 7.72 -10.16 13.24
CA ASN A 110 8.38 -10.81 14.38
C ASN A 110 7.43 -11.06 15.58
N LYS A 111 6.15 -10.81 15.42
CA LYS A 111 5.08 -10.97 16.40
C LYS A 111 4.39 -12.28 16.08
N GLY A 112 4.44 -13.26 16.92
CA GLY A 112 3.90 -14.61 16.69
C GLY A 112 2.64 -14.63 15.81
N ILE A 113 2.64 -15.48 14.81
CA ILE A 113 1.58 -15.58 13.77
C ILE A 113 0.19 -15.83 14.41
N ILE A 114 0.15 -16.49 15.55
CA ILE A 114 -1.08 -16.85 16.26
C ILE A 114 -1.17 -16.04 17.55
N ASN A 115 -2.17 -15.16 17.66
CA ASN A 115 -2.37 -14.29 18.81
C ASN A 115 -3.79 -14.45 19.39
N PRO A 116 -4.04 -15.49 20.24
CA PRO A 116 -5.34 -15.72 20.86
C PRO A 116 -5.60 -14.74 22.02
N LYS A 117 -6.87 -14.34 22.17
CA LYS A 117 -7.35 -13.53 23.30
C LYS A 117 -8.52 -14.23 24.01
N ILE A 118 -8.67 -14.01 25.31
CA ILE A 118 -9.73 -14.64 26.13
C ILE A 118 -11.14 -14.41 25.58
N ARG A 119 -11.40 -13.24 25.00
CA ARG A 119 -12.69 -12.88 24.41
C ARG A 119 -13.08 -13.76 23.20
N ASP A 120 -12.14 -14.45 22.56
CA ASP A 120 -12.41 -15.32 21.41
C ASP A 120 -13.29 -16.52 21.77
N VAL A 121 -13.34 -16.88 23.07
CA VAL A 121 -14.25 -17.90 23.60
C VAL A 121 -15.71 -17.59 23.28
N LEU A 122 -16.09 -16.31 23.13
CA LEU A 122 -17.45 -15.92 22.74
C LEU A 122 -17.88 -16.47 21.38
N LEU A 123 -16.94 -16.75 20.48
CA LEU A 123 -17.22 -17.36 19.17
C LEU A 123 -17.51 -18.87 19.24
N VAL A 124 -17.25 -19.54 20.36
CA VAL A 124 -17.34 -21.01 20.53
C VAL A 124 -18.48 -21.44 21.45
N ILE A 125 -18.97 -20.55 22.30
CA ILE A 125 -19.93 -20.87 23.39
C ILE A 125 -21.20 -21.58 22.85
N ASP A 126 -21.71 -21.12 21.75
CA ASP A 126 -22.94 -21.68 21.13
C ASP A 126 -22.74 -23.10 20.63
N ILE A 127 -21.55 -23.46 20.14
CA ILE A 127 -21.22 -24.86 19.77
C ILE A 127 -21.36 -25.77 20.99
N GLY A 128 -20.83 -25.35 22.14
CA GLY A 128 -20.97 -26.08 23.39
C GLY A 128 -22.46 -26.28 23.78
N ILE A 129 -23.25 -25.22 23.66
CA ILE A 129 -24.70 -25.26 23.92
C ILE A 129 -25.43 -26.19 22.92
N LEU A 130 -25.13 -26.09 21.63
CA LEU A 130 -25.72 -26.93 20.59
C LEU A 130 -25.39 -28.41 20.77
N LEU A 131 -24.16 -28.74 21.14
CA LEU A 131 -23.72 -30.12 21.42
C LEU A 131 -24.39 -30.66 22.66
N PHE A 132 -24.50 -29.86 23.75
CA PHE A 132 -25.18 -30.24 24.98
C PHE A 132 -26.65 -30.61 24.74
N TYR A 133 -27.36 -29.77 23.99
CA TYR A 133 -28.79 -29.99 23.68
C TYR A 133 -29.02 -30.86 22.43
N TYR A 134 -27.98 -31.42 21.81
CA TYR A 134 -28.09 -32.16 20.55
C TYR A 134 -29.16 -33.25 20.55
N ARG A 135 -29.23 -34.09 21.64
CA ARG A 135 -30.21 -35.17 21.75
C ARG A 135 -31.66 -34.66 21.74
N GLU A 136 -31.92 -33.63 22.52
CA GLU A 136 -33.23 -33.01 22.62
C GLU A 136 -33.65 -32.36 21.30
N LEU A 137 -32.74 -31.59 20.68
CA LEU A 137 -32.98 -30.92 19.40
C LEU A 137 -33.23 -31.92 18.27
N SER A 138 -32.47 -33.02 18.23
CA SER A 138 -32.57 -34.04 17.19
C SER A 138 -33.95 -34.72 17.16
N ASN A 139 -34.61 -34.84 18.32
CA ASN A 139 -35.95 -35.44 18.44
C ASN A 139 -37.07 -34.48 17.99
N LYS A 140 -36.80 -33.18 17.90
CA LYS A 140 -37.77 -32.14 17.50
C LYS A 140 -37.73 -31.80 16.01
N ILE A 141 -36.80 -32.35 15.22
CA ILE A 141 -36.61 -32.04 13.80
C ILE A 141 -37.46 -32.94 12.91
N ASN A 142 -38.22 -32.31 12.02
CA ASN A 142 -39.07 -33.02 11.05
C ASN A 142 -38.28 -33.80 9.98
N ASN A 143 -38.78 -34.95 9.57
CA ASN A 143 -38.17 -35.87 8.62
C ASN A 143 -38.53 -35.57 7.14
N ILE A 144 -38.77 -34.29 6.80
CA ILE A 144 -39.17 -33.86 5.46
C ILE A 144 -37.97 -33.30 4.70
N ARG A 145 -37.78 -33.69 3.45
CA ARG A 145 -36.74 -33.16 2.54
C ARG A 145 -37.40 -32.16 1.58
N ARG A 146 -36.76 -31.01 1.33
CA ARG A 146 -37.26 -29.93 0.45
C ARG A 146 -36.15 -29.42 -0.47
N VAL A 147 -35.71 -30.25 -1.40
CA VAL A 147 -34.59 -29.94 -2.31
C VAL A 147 -34.89 -28.73 -3.20
N GLY A 148 -36.07 -28.72 -3.85
CA GLY A 148 -36.46 -27.62 -4.73
C GLY A 148 -36.45 -26.25 -4.02
N LEU A 149 -37.02 -26.20 -2.80
CA LEU A 149 -37.01 -24.99 -1.99
C LEU A 149 -35.58 -24.56 -1.61
N SER A 150 -34.71 -25.52 -1.27
CA SER A 150 -33.31 -25.23 -0.97
C SER A 150 -32.59 -24.56 -2.16
N LEU A 151 -32.72 -25.17 -3.33
CA LEU A 151 -32.11 -24.65 -4.56
C LEU A 151 -32.67 -23.27 -4.94
N SER A 152 -33.99 -23.06 -4.78
CA SER A 152 -34.62 -21.76 -5.06
C SER A 152 -34.08 -20.66 -4.11
N LEU A 153 -33.92 -20.98 -2.82
CA LEU A 153 -33.36 -20.01 -1.85
C LEU A 153 -31.89 -19.74 -2.10
N ILE A 154 -31.09 -20.72 -2.46
CA ILE A 154 -29.69 -20.54 -2.87
C ILE A 154 -29.62 -19.67 -4.13
N GLY A 155 -30.46 -19.95 -5.14
CA GLY A 155 -30.55 -19.11 -6.34
C GLY A 155 -30.91 -17.65 -6.03
N LEU A 156 -31.85 -17.44 -5.09
CA LEU A 156 -32.19 -16.08 -4.62
C LEU A 156 -30.96 -15.39 -3.95
N CYS A 157 -30.19 -16.12 -3.15
CA CYS A 157 -28.98 -15.59 -2.55
C CYS A 157 -27.96 -15.12 -3.62
N PHE A 158 -27.74 -15.91 -4.68
CA PHE A 158 -26.87 -15.49 -5.79
C PHE A 158 -27.38 -14.25 -6.52
N ILE A 159 -28.71 -14.13 -6.70
CA ILE A 159 -29.32 -12.94 -7.29
C ILE A 159 -29.06 -11.70 -6.40
N ILE A 160 -29.23 -11.84 -5.09
CA ILE A 160 -28.99 -10.73 -4.14
C ILE A 160 -27.51 -10.30 -4.18
N ILE A 161 -26.58 -11.25 -4.15
CA ILE A 161 -25.13 -10.95 -4.20
C ILE A 161 -24.76 -10.32 -5.54
N GLY A 162 -25.30 -10.85 -6.65
CA GLY A 162 -25.07 -10.26 -7.98
C GLY A 162 -25.65 -8.86 -8.13
N ALA A 163 -26.81 -8.59 -7.53
CA ALA A 163 -27.40 -7.25 -7.51
C ALA A 163 -26.57 -6.27 -6.69
N TYR A 164 -26.06 -6.71 -5.52
CA TYR A 164 -25.16 -5.92 -4.70
C TYR A 164 -23.88 -5.55 -5.48
N HIS A 165 -23.22 -6.55 -6.07
CA HIS A 165 -22.05 -6.37 -6.91
C HIS A 165 -22.30 -5.42 -8.09
N TYR A 166 -23.44 -5.56 -8.78
CA TYR A 166 -23.78 -4.66 -9.87
C TYR A 166 -23.96 -3.21 -9.42
N ILE A 167 -24.66 -2.99 -8.30
CA ILE A 167 -24.97 -1.64 -7.82
C ILE A 167 -23.71 -0.94 -7.29
N PHE A 168 -22.93 -1.61 -6.45
CA PHE A 168 -21.85 -0.98 -5.72
C PHE A 168 -20.49 -1.06 -6.41
N ASP A 169 -20.23 -2.12 -7.18
CA ASP A 169 -18.93 -2.28 -7.85
C ASP A 169 -18.95 -1.79 -9.31
N ILE A 170 -19.96 -2.19 -10.08
CA ILE A 170 -19.97 -1.92 -11.53
C ILE A 170 -20.54 -0.54 -11.81
N LYS A 171 -21.71 -0.22 -11.29
CA LYS A 171 -22.41 1.04 -11.57
C LYS A 171 -21.68 2.25 -10.96
N GLU A 172 -21.22 2.14 -9.74
CA GLU A 172 -20.51 3.22 -9.05
C GLU A 172 -19.17 3.53 -9.72
N VAL A 173 -18.40 2.50 -10.10
CA VAL A 173 -17.14 2.67 -10.85
C VAL A 173 -17.39 3.31 -12.21
N SER A 174 -18.46 2.91 -12.93
CA SER A 174 -18.82 3.54 -14.21
C SER A 174 -19.23 5.00 -14.06
N ASN A 175 -19.63 5.44 -12.86
CA ASN A 175 -19.95 6.83 -12.53
C ASN A 175 -18.73 7.63 -12.02
N GLY A 176 -17.50 7.08 -12.15
CA GLY A 176 -16.25 7.77 -11.80
C GLY A 176 -15.80 7.60 -10.35
N LYS A 177 -16.44 6.74 -9.54
CA LYS A 177 -15.97 6.43 -8.19
C LYS A 177 -14.67 5.60 -8.26
N VAL A 178 -13.67 6.00 -7.50
CA VAL A 178 -12.40 5.26 -7.46
C VAL A 178 -12.60 3.93 -6.73
N ARG A 179 -12.17 2.83 -7.35
CA ARG A 179 -12.38 1.43 -6.90
C ARG A 179 -11.90 1.10 -5.48
N PHE A 180 -11.15 1.95 -4.83
CA PHE A 180 -10.45 1.61 -3.59
C PHE A 180 -11.00 2.36 -2.38
N MET A 181 -11.91 3.29 -2.60
CA MET A 181 -12.46 4.10 -1.53
C MET A 181 -13.82 3.58 -1.08
N GLN A 182 -13.77 2.91 0.04
CA GLN A 182 -14.81 2.72 1.05
C GLN A 182 -15.93 1.72 0.82
N GLU A 183 -16.53 1.52 -0.32
CA GLU A 183 -17.75 0.68 -0.40
C GLU A 183 -17.68 -0.42 -1.46
N ASP A 184 -16.50 -0.62 -2.01
CA ASP A 184 -16.28 -1.51 -3.12
C ASP A 184 -16.03 -2.95 -2.64
N TRP A 185 -16.82 -3.89 -3.13
CA TRP A 185 -16.61 -5.32 -2.92
C TRP A 185 -15.23 -5.79 -3.40
N GLN A 186 -14.69 -5.18 -4.45
CA GLN A 186 -13.44 -5.62 -5.08
C GLN A 186 -12.19 -5.09 -4.40
N GLY A 187 -12.25 -3.93 -3.76
CA GLY A 187 -11.05 -3.33 -3.23
C GLY A 187 -11.29 -2.42 -2.04
N SER A 188 -10.40 -2.49 -1.12
CA SER A 188 -10.13 -1.47 -0.12
C SER A 188 -8.66 -1.56 0.22
N TRP A 189 -8.04 -0.43 0.44
CA TRP A 189 -6.65 -0.35 0.89
C TRP A 189 -6.45 -1.03 2.26
N ASN A 190 -7.50 -1.08 3.09
CA ASN A 190 -7.47 -1.60 4.45
C ASN A 190 -8.09 -3.00 4.52
N PRO A 191 -7.39 -4.03 5.05
CA PRO A 191 -7.91 -5.38 5.21
C PRO A 191 -9.21 -5.46 6.00
N TYR A 192 -9.34 -4.65 7.06
CA TYR A 192 -10.56 -4.59 7.88
C TYR A 192 -11.78 -4.18 7.04
N THR A 193 -11.64 -3.14 6.24
CA THR A 193 -12.71 -2.67 5.35
C THR A 193 -13.08 -3.72 4.31
N ARG A 194 -12.09 -4.41 3.73
CA ARG A 194 -12.33 -5.53 2.80
C ARG A 194 -13.19 -6.64 3.42
N ILE A 195 -12.91 -7.03 4.66
CA ILE A 195 -13.68 -8.02 5.40
C ILE A 195 -15.10 -7.51 5.68
N LEU A 196 -15.23 -6.26 6.09
CA LEU A 196 -16.52 -5.64 6.38
C LEU A 196 -17.45 -5.70 5.18
N TYR A 197 -16.96 -5.39 3.98
CA TYR A 197 -17.79 -5.37 2.77
C TYR A 197 -18.03 -6.76 2.16
N ARG A 198 -17.10 -7.70 2.31
CA ARG A 198 -17.18 -9.03 1.66
C ARG A 198 -17.78 -10.12 2.52
N SER A 199 -17.91 -9.95 3.82
CA SER A 199 -17.99 -11.00 4.84
C SER A 199 -16.74 -11.92 4.86
N PRO A 200 -16.47 -12.65 5.94
CA PRO A 200 -15.34 -13.59 5.96
C PRO A 200 -15.40 -14.65 4.86
N ILE A 201 -16.57 -15.27 4.64
CA ILE A 201 -16.74 -16.28 3.58
C ILE A 201 -16.53 -15.66 2.20
N GLY A 202 -17.15 -14.51 1.93
CA GLY A 202 -17.02 -13.83 0.64
C GLY A 202 -15.59 -13.38 0.37
N HIS A 203 -14.87 -12.94 1.39
CA HIS A 203 -13.46 -12.60 1.30
C HIS A 203 -12.63 -13.80 0.85
N HIS A 204 -12.73 -14.95 1.53
CA HIS A 204 -12.01 -16.16 1.16
C HIS A 204 -12.35 -16.63 -0.27
N VAL A 205 -13.64 -16.69 -0.62
CA VAL A 205 -14.03 -17.08 -1.97
C VAL A 205 -13.41 -16.19 -3.04
N TYR A 206 -13.34 -14.89 -2.78
CA TYR A 206 -12.78 -13.92 -3.73
C TYR A 206 -11.25 -14.03 -3.81
N GLU A 207 -10.55 -13.97 -2.69
CA GLU A 207 -9.07 -13.98 -2.66
C GLU A 207 -8.50 -15.35 -3.07
N ASP A 208 -9.14 -16.44 -2.63
CA ASP A 208 -8.72 -17.79 -3.04
C ASP A 208 -8.97 -18.02 -4.54
N TYR A 209 -10.08 -17.51 -5.09
CA TYR A 209 -10.33 -17.55 -6.54
C TYR A 209 -9.24 -16.76 -7.30
N LYS A 210 -8.86 -15.57 -6.85
CA LYS A 210 -7.77 -14.79 -7.43
C LYS A 210 -6.46 -15.56 -7.39
N THR A 211 -6.13 -16.17 -6.25
CA THR A 211 -4.92 -16.99 -6.07
C THR A 211 -4.90 -18.16 -7.05
N ILE A 212 -5.98 -18.93 -7.15
CA ILE A 212 -6.10 -20.05 -8.08
C ILE A 212 -5.95 -19.58 -9.55
N LYS A 213 -6.57 -18.46 -9.90
CA LYS A 213 -6.50 -17.88 -11.24
C LYS A 213 -5.06 -17.46 -11.59
N LYS A 214 -4.33 -16.87 -10.63
CA LYS A 214 -2.92 -16.49 -10.79
C LYS A 214 -2.02 -17.71 -10.96
N LEU A 215 -2.20 -18.75 -10.13
CA LEU A 215 -1.46 -20.01 -10.23
C LEU A 215 -1.68 -20.75 -11.55
N ALA A 216 -2.89 -20.64 -12.11
CA ALA A 216 -3.24 -21.27 -13.39
C ALA A 216 -2.70 -20.48 -14.62
N LYS A 217 -2.24 -19.24 -14.42
CA LYS A 217 -1.75 -18.40 -15.50
C LYS A 217 -0.36 -18.86 -15.93
N GLN A 218 -0.22 -19.20 -17.21
CA GLN A 218 1.08 -19.51 -17.82
C GLN A 218 1.77 -18.21 -18.28
N THR A 219 3.09 -18.22 -18.24
CA THR A 219 3.93 -17.15 -18.78
C THR A 219 3.71 -17.04 -20.30
N ASN A 220 3.60 -15.83 -20.80
CA ASN A 220 3.41 -15.58 -22.22
C ASN A 220 4.76 -15.26 -22.88
N ASP A 221 5.28 -16.18 -23.70
CA ASP A 221 6.58 -16.02 -24.38
C ASP A 221 6.64 -14.76 -25.26
N LYS A 222 5.50 -14.35 -25.84
CA LYS A 222 5.44 -13.11 -26.62
C LYS A 222 5.66 -11.89 -25.72
N ASP A 223 5.01 -11.85 -24.54
CA ASP A 223 5.18 -10.75 -23.59
C ASP A 223 6.65 -10.70 -23.10
N ILE A 224 7.25 -11.86 -22.82
CA ILE A 224 8.66 -11.94 -22.39
C ILE A 224 9.58 -11.32 -23.44
N LYS A 225 9.38 -11.66 -24.72
CA LYS A 225 10.16 -11.11 -25.81
C LYS A 225 10.00 -9.59 -25.94
N GLU A 226 8.77 -9.08 -25.83
CA GLU A 226 8.51 -7.64 -25.87
C GLU A 226 9.15 -6.89 -24.70
N ILE A 227 9.16 -7.50 -23.50
CA ILE A 227 9.86 -6.96 -22.33
C ILE A 227 11.37 -6.92 -22.57
N ASP A 228 11.97 -8.03 -23.03
CA ASP A 228 13.42 -8.11 -23.29
C ASP A 228 13.86 -7.09 -24.35
N GLU A 229 13.09 -6.91 -25.42
CA GLU A 229 13.33 -5.91 -26.46
C GLU A 229 13.28 -4.49 -25.91
N TRP A 230 12.29 -4.18 -25.08
CA TRP A 230 12.14 -2.85 -24.47
C TRP A 230 13.25 -2.55 -23.46
N LEU A 231 13.57 -3.47 -22.56
CA LEU A 231 14.65 -3.31 -21.59
C LEU A 231 16.03 -3.19 -22.27
N SER A 232 16.26 -3.95 -23.35
CA SER A 232 17.49 -3.83 -24.16
C SER A 232 17.61 -2.47 -24.81
N TRP A 233 16.51 -1.91 -25.34
CA TRP A 233 16.48 -0.56 -25.86
C TRP A 233 16.72 0.50 -24.77
N ASN A 234 16.13 0.30 -23.57
CA ASN A 234 16.23 1.27 -22.48
C ASN A 234 17.64 1.34 -21.87
N ASN A 235 18.42 0.30 -21.98
CA ASN A 235 19.77 0.24 -21.44
C ASN A 235 20.75 1.07 -22.26
N GLU A 236 21.29 2.15 -21.68
CA GLU A 236 22.25 3.05 -22.32
C GLU A 236 23.69 2.63 -22.02
N TYR A 237 24.48 2.46 -23.07
CA TYR A 237 25.91 2.16 -22.98
C TYR A 237 26.73 3.46 -23.01
N ILE A 238 26.87 4.10 -21.84
CA ILE A 238 27.61 5.34 -21.67
C ILE A 238 28.81 5.05 -20.73
N GLU A 239 29.93 5.75 -20.91
CA GLU A 239 31.09 5.61 -20.03
C GLU A 239 30.76 6.05 -18.60
N ASP A 240 31.43 5.44 -17.62
CA ASP A 240 31.26 5.79 -16.22
C ASP A 240 31.87 7.16 -15.93
N ASN A 241 31.31 7.84 -14.94
CA ASN A 241 31.76 9.14 -14.47
C ASN A 241 32.12 9.11 -12.98
N GLU A 242 32.43 10.27 -12.41
CA GLU A 242 32.89 10.45 -11.03
C GLU A 242 31.91 9.99 -9.95
N TYR A 243 30.63 9.85 -10.28
CA TYR A 243 29.58 9.40 -9.34
C TYR A 243 29.53 7.88 -9.18
N LYS A 244 30.21 7.12 -10.06
CA LYS A 244 30.21 5.66 -9.94
C LYS A 244 30.86 5.21 -8.64
N SER A 245 30.13 4.46 -7.84
CA SER A 245 30.62 3.82 -6.60
C SER A 245 31.08 4.81 -5.52
N ILE A 246 30.80 6.13 -5.64
CA ILE A 246 31.29 7.16 -4.72
C ILE A 246 30.78 6.95 -3.28
N ALA A 247 29.63 6.28 -3.13
CA ALA A 247 29.02 5.96 -1.83
C ALA A 247 29.02 4.44 -1.53
N LYS A 248 29.91 3.69 -2.16
CA LYS A 248 29.99 2.25 -1.91
C LYS A 248 30.28 1.93 -0.44
N GLY A 249 29.46 1.08 0.16
CA GLY A 249 29.58 0.68 1.57
C GLY A 249 28.96 1.63 2.58
N LYS A 250 28.47 2.81 2.17
CA LYS A 250 27.77 3.76 3.04
C LYS A 250 26.34 3.28 3.34
N ASN A 251 25.80 3.69 4.47
CA ASN A 251 24.37 3.55 4.78
C ASN A 251 23.53 4.36 3.78
N VAL A 252 22.29 3.92 3.58
CA VAL A 252 21.33 4.56 2.67
C VAL A 252 20.02 4.81 3.42
N ILE A 253 19.54 6.03 3.41
CA ILE A 253 18.22 6.37 3.95
C ILE A 253 17.41 7.04 2.83
N PHE A 254 16.24 6.52 2.57
CA PHE A 254 15.23 7.12 1.71
C PHE A 254 14.20 7.82 2.58
N LEU A 255 14.11 9.13 2.48
CA LEU A 255 13.04 9.94 3.06
C LEU A 255 12.01 10.22 1.98
N GLN A 256 10.92 9.50 2.03
CA GLN A 256 9.77 9.68 1.16
C GLN A 256 8.82 10.68 1.82
N ILE A 257 8.80 11.91 1.31
CA ILE A 257 8.01 12.99 1.89
C ILE A 257 6.62 13.00 1.25
N GLU A 258 5.63 12.81 2.08
CA GLU A 258 4.22 12.76 1.70
C GLU A 258 3.79 14.05 0.99
N SER A 259 3.19 13.91 -0.19
CA SER A 259 2.58 15.00 -0.98
C SER A 259 3.51 16.18 -1.31
N LEU A 260 4.84 16.00 -1.31
CA LEU A 260 5.80 17.07 -1.56
C LEU A 260 5.95 17.34 -3.07
N GLU A 261 5.38 18.43 -3.55
CA GLU A 261 5.51 18.92 -4.92
C GLU A 261 6.75 19.80 -5.09
N ASN A 262 7.35 19.80 -6.29
CA ASN A 262 8.58 20.57 -6.56
C ASN A 262 8.36 22.09 -6.58
N PHE A 263 7.15 22.56 -6.82
CA PHE A 263 6.88 24.01 -6.98
C PHE A 263 7.15 24.85 -5.73
N VAL A 264 7.21 24.24 -4.53
CA VAL A 264 7.52 24.95 -3.27
C VAL A 264 9.01 25.06 -2.97
N ILE A 265 9.87 24.38 -3.76
CA ILE A 265 11.31 24.37 -3.54
C ILE A 265 11.92 25.69 -4.02
N ASN A 266 12.72 26.33 -3.14
CA ASN A 266 13.33 27.64 -3.36
C ASN A 266 12.31 28.79 -3.51
N GLU A 267 11.07 28.60 -3.02
CA GLU A 267 10.01 29.59 -3.08
C GLU A 267 9.69 30.18 -1.71
N SER A 268 9.11 31.36 -1.75
CA SER A 268 8.71 32.11 -0.56
C SER A 268 7.29 32.64 -0.70
N VAL A 269 6.53 32.56 0.37
CA VAL A 269 5.19 33.13 0.50
C VAL A 269 5.21 34.23 1.54
N PHE A 270 4.73 35.44 1.18
CA PHE A 270 4.79 36.65 2.03
C PHE A 270 6.18 36.90 2.65
N GLY A 271 7.25 36.66 1.87
CA GLY A 271 8.65 36.88 2.29
C GLY A 271 9.21 35.81 3.24
N GLN A 272 8.50 34.70 3.44
CA GLN A 272 8.93 33.59 4.28
C GLN A 272 9.19 32.35 3.41
N GLU A 273 10.38 31.77 3.52
CA GLU A 273 10.71 30.54 2.80
C GLU A 273 9.79 29.39 3.23
N ILE A 274 9.22 28.65 2.27
CA ILE A 274 8.35 27.51 2.56
C ILE A 274 9.19 26.31 3.00
N THR A 275 10.34 26.08 2.36
CA THR A 275 11.21 24.92 2.57
C THR A 275 12.66 25.30 2.85
N PRO A 276 12.95 26.05 3.95
CA PRO A 276 14.28 26.59 4.19
C PRO A 276 15.37 25.54 4.39
N ASN A 277 15.07 24.32 4.84
CA ASN A 277 16.05 23.25 5.00
C ASN A 277 16.36 22.55 3.67
N LEU A 278 15.33 22.24 2.87
CA LEU A 278 15.51 21.71 1.52
C LEU A 278 16.20 22.72 0.60
N ASN A 279 15.90 24.01 0.72
CA ASN A 279 16.56 25.08 -0.05
C ASN A 279 18.09 25.09 0.18
N LYS A 280 18.53 24.85 1.42
CA LYS A 280 19.97 24.71 1.73
C LYS A 280 20.61 23.50 1.05
N LEU A 281 19.84 22.44 0.79
CA LEU A 281 20.35 21.23 0.13
C LEU A 281 20.58 21.42 -1.36
N ILE A 282 19.92 22.36 -2.03
CA ILE A 282 20.09 22.60 -3.49
C ILE A 282 21.58 22.70 -3.88
N ASN A 283 22.37 23.42 -3.10
CA ASN A 283 23.79 23.62 -3.36
C ASN A 283 24.72 22.65 -2.61
N ASN A 284 24.17 21.76 -1.80
CA ASN A 284 24.92 20.83 -0.93
C ASN A 284 24.59 19.35 -1.22
N SER A 285 23.87 19.07 -2.30
CA SER A 285 23.48 17.71 -2.70
C SER A 285 23.46 17.61 -4.22
N ILE A 286 23.16 16.43 -4.76
CA ILE A 286 22.69 16.30 -6.13
C ILE A 286 21.19 16.59 -6.09
N TYR A 287 20.77 17.68 -6.71
CA TYR A 287 19.37 18.08 -6.82
C TYR A 287 18.84 17.88 -8.24
N PHE A 288 17.76 17.14 -8.36
CA PHE A 288 17.07 16.88 -9.63
C PHE A 288 15.76 17.68 -9.62
N ASN A 289 15.67 18.69 -10.47
CA ASN A 289 14.55 19.64 -10.49
C ASN A 289 13.44 19.29 -11.50
N ASN A 290 13.63 18.21 -12.28
CA ASN A 290 12.70 17.78 -13.31
C ASN A 290 12.30 16.28 -13.17
N ILE A 291 12.01 15.85 -11.94
CA ILE A 291 11.46 14.50 -11.70
C ILE A 291 9.94 14.55 -11.76
N HIS A 292 9.37 13.79 -12.67
CA HIS A 292 7.94 13.75 -12.90
C HIS A 292 7.26 12.63 -12.10
N GLU A 293 6.06 12.92 -11.59
CA GLU A 293 5.19 11.94 -10.92
C GLU A 293 4.77 10.84 -11.90
N GLN A 294 4.91 9.58 -11.48
CA GLN A 294 4.57 8.41 -12.28
C GLN A 294 3.56 7.46 -11.58
N ASN A 295 3.04 7.88 -10.45
CA ASN A 295 2.06 7.13 -9.67
C ASN A 295 0.76 6.90 -10.43
N ASN A 296 0.11 5.80 -10.10
CA ASN A 296 -1.24 5.49 -10.57
C ASN A 296 -2.25 5.54 -9.40
N ALA A 297 -2.91 4.43 -9.14
CA ALA A 297 -3.95 4.36 -8.11
C ALA A 297 -3.38 4.25 -6.68
N GLY A 298 -2.13 3.83 -6.54
CA GLY A 298 -1.51 3.55 -5.24
C GLY A 298 -0.86 4.75 -4.58
N ASN A 299 -0.68 5.88 -5.29
CA ASN A 299 0.00 7.07 -4.74
C ASN A 299 1.33 6.71 -4.02
N SER A 300 1.43 6.96 -2.69
CA SER A 300 2.62 6.70 -1.88
C SER A 300 3.10 5.25 -1.96
N ILE A 301 2.18 4.27 -2.04
CA ILE A 301 2.56 2.86 -2.14
C ILE A 301 3.10 2.47 -3.52
N ASP A 302 2.68 3.17 -4.59
CA ASP A 302 3.30 3.03 -5.91
C ASP A 302 4.73 3.57 -5.88
N MET A 303 4.97 4.64 -5.09
CA MET A 303 6.30 5.20 -4.92
C MET A 303 7.24 4.24 -4.18
N ASP A 304 6.78 3.58 -3.12
CA ASP A 304 7.55 2.52 -2.43
C ASP A 304 8.04 1.45 -3.43
N MET A 305 7.16 1.04 -4.33
CA MET A 305 7.48 0.06 -5.36
C MET A 305 8.48 0.61 -6.39
N MET A 306 8.24 1.84 -6.88
CA MET A 306 9.09 2.47 -7.90
C MET A 306 10.50 2.75 -7.37
N ALA A 307 10.62 3.30 -6.15
CA ALA A 307 11.90 3.58 -5.53
C ALA A 307 12.71 2.29 -5.23
N ALA A 308 12.02 1.20 -4.93
CA ALA A 308 12.68 -0.09 -4.70
C ALA A 308 13.07 -0.81 -5.99
N SER A 309 12.24 -0.76 -7.04
CA SER A 309 12.37 -1.66 -8.21
C SER A 309 12.73 -0.96 -9.53
N GLY A 310 12.49 0.35 -9.65
CA GLY A 310 12.62 1.06 -10.92
C GLY A 310 11.62 0.58 -11.99
N VAL A 311 10.44 0.09 -11.58
CA VAL A 311 9.36 -0.39 -12.47
C VAL A 311 8.12 0.46 -12.27
N LEU A 312 7.43 0.83 -13.36
CA LEU A 312 6.17 1.59 -13.31
C LEU A 312 5.03 0.75 -12.69
N PRO A 313 4.11 1.38 -11.93
CA PRO A 313 2.97 0.68 -11.35
C PRO A 313 1.92 0.33 -12.39
N LEU A 314 1.03 -0.62 -12.08
CA LEU A 314 -0.14 -0.96 -12.90
C LEU A 314 -1.03 0.28 -13.12
N GLY A 315 -1.65 0.36 -14.30
CA GLY A 315 -2.42 1.54 -14.71
C GLY A 315 -3.76 1.73 -13.98
N ASP A 316 -4.42 0.63 -13.60
CA ASP A 316 -5.83 0.60 -13.20
C ASP A 316 -6.09 0.08 -11.78
N VAL A 317 -5.07 -0.43 -11.10
CA VAL A 317 -5.18 -1.02 -9.76
C VAL A 317 -3.95 -0.69 -8.92
N ILE A 318 -4.06 -0.83 -7.59
CA ILE A 318 -2.92 -0.70 -6.69
C ILE A 318 -2.06 -1.97 -6.79
N THR A 319 -0.84 -1.81 -7.27
CA THR A 319 0.04 -2.93 -7.62
C THR A 319 0.30 -3.86 -6.44
N TYR A 320 0.63 -3.34 -5.28
CA TYR A 320 0.92 -4.12 -4.07
C TYR A 320 -0.31 -4.82 -3.46
N LEU A 321 -1.52 -4.32 -3.73
CA LEU A 321 -2.75 -5.02 -3.35
C LEU A 321 -3.07 -6.18 -4.30
N GLU A 322 -2.84 -5.99 -5.60
CA GLU A 322 -3.20 -6.98 -6.61
C GLU A 322 -2.12 -8.03 -6.84
N TYR A 323 -0.84 -7.65 -6.74
CA TYR A 323 0.31 -8.50 -7.05
C TYR A 323 1.41 -8.43 -5.98
N PRO A 324 1.09 -8.66 -4.70
CA PRO A 324 2.08 -8.59 -3.62
C PRO A 324 3.15 -9.67 -3.71
N GLU A 325 2.89 -10.75 -4.47
CA GLU A 325 3.77 -11.90 -4.64
C GLU A 325 4.78 -11.75 -5.79
N VAL A 326 4.67 -10.73 -6.62
CA VAL A 326 5.58 -10.52 -7.77
C VAL A 326 6.97 -10.12 -7.28
N LYS A 327 7.98 -10.85 -7.70
CA LYS A 327 9.37 -10.57 -7.30
C LYS A 327 10.04 -9.62 -8.27
N TYR A 328 10.52 -8.49 -7.75
CA TYR A 328 11.24 -7.49 -8.53
C TYR A 328 12.76 -7.65 -8.41
N TYR A 329 13.48 -7.28 -9.47
CA TYR A 329 14.91 -7.00 -9.42
C TYR A 329 15.11 -5.64 -8.75
N SER A 330 15.29 -5.64 -7.43
CA SER A 330 15.12 -4.47 -6.59
C SER A 330 16.40 -4.06 -5.86
N LEU A 331 16.48 -2.78 -5.48
CA LEU A 331 17.59 -2.24 -4.68
C LEU A 331 17.78 -2.99 -3.34
N PRO A 332 16.72 -3.30 -2.56
CA PRO A 332 16.87 -4.11 -1.35
C PRO A 332 17.50 -5.49 -1.61
N ARG A 333 17.09 -6.19 -2.68
CA ARG A 333 17.68 -7.50 -3.02
C ARG A 333 19.15 -7.40 -3.41
N LEU A 334 19.52 -6.37 -4.16
CA LEU A 334 20.91 -6.11 -4.52
C LEU A 334 21.76 -5.83 -3.27
N LEU A 335 21.29 -4.95 -2.39
CA LEU A 335 22.00 -4.59 -1.16
C LEU A 335 22.05 -5.75 -0.16
N ASN A 336 21.03 -6.61 -0.11
CA ASN A 336 21.06 -7.84 0.69
C ASN A 336 22.23 -8.77 0.28
N LYS A 337 22.54 -8.86 -1.01
CA LYS A 337 23.68 -9.65 -1.53
C LYS A 337 25.02 -9.01 -1.14
N GLU A 338 25.06 -7.69 -0.96
CA GLU A 338 26.23 -6.95 -0.48
C GLU A 338 26.34 -6.89 1.06
N GLY A 339 25.49 -7.62 1.78
CA GLY A 339 25.55 -7.74 3.23
C GLY A 339 24.82 -6.64 4.03
N TYR A 340 24.01 -5.79 3.37
CA TYR A 340 23.22 -4.76 4.06
C TYR A 340 22.06 -5.38 4.84
N ASN A 341 21.68 -4.71 5.94
CA ASN A 341 20.36 -4.87 6.52
C ASN A 341 19.38 -3.92 5.80
N THR A 342 18.34 -4.45 5.18
CA THR A 342 17.37 -3.65 4.43
C THR A 342 16.06 -3.56 5.19
N ILE A 343 15.66 -2.32 5.51
CA ILE A 343 14.56 -1.99 6.42
C ILE A 343 13.54 -1.16 5.65
N LEU A 344 12.29 -1.60 5.66
CA LEU A 344 11.15 -0.78 5.26
C LEU A 344 10.35 -0.44 6.51
N THR A 345 10.08 0.82 6.74
CA THR A 345 9.34 1.25 7.92
C THR A 345 8.28 2.28 7.58
N HIS A 346 7.08 2.07 8.09
CA HIS A 346 5.97 3.02 8.00
C HIS A 346 5.38 3.26 9.39
N ALA A 347 4.99 4.51 9.66
CA ALA A 347 4.19 4.83 10.83
C ALA A 347 2.70 4.45 10.65
N GLU A 348 2.44 3.39 9.86
CA GLU A 348 1.13 2.82 9.55
C GLU A 348 1.10 1.33 9.88
N ARG A 349 -0.10 0.73 9.84
CA ARG A 349 -0.25 -0.72 10.09
C ARG A 349 0.31 -1.53 8.93
N ALA A 350 0.97 -2.62 9.26
CA ALA A 350 1.58 -3.53 8.28
C ALA A 350 0.63 -4.01 7.17
N GLY A 351 -0.66 -4.16 7.48
CA GLY A 351 -1.67 -4.65 6.53
C GLY A 351 -2.25 -3.59 5.61
N ASP A 352 -2.11 -2.31 5.95
CA ASP A 352 -2.65 -1.23 5.12
C ASP A 352 -1.90 -1.21 3.78
N TRP A 353 -2.62 -1.05 2.67
CA TRP A 353 -2.05 -1.10 1.32
C TRP A 353 -1.22 -2.35 0.97
N ASN A 354 -1.14 -3.36 1.83
CA ASN A 354 -0.22 -4.52 1.73
C ASN A 354 1.28 -4.15 1.74
N TRP A 355 1.65 -2.96 2.19
CA TRP A 355 3.03 -2.47 2.08
C TRP A 355 4.06 -3.42 2.73
N ALA A 356 3.75 -3.96 3.90
CA ALA A 356 4.68 -4.84 4.61
C ALA A 356 4.85 -6.21 3.93
N GLU A 357 3.76 -6.82 3.46
CA GLU A 357 3.79 -8.08 2.71
C GLU A 357 4.55 -7.90 1.39
N ALA A 358 4.18 -6.90 0.60
CA ALA A 358 4.82 -6.63 -0.68
C ALA A 358 6.27 -6.16 -0.52
N GLY A 359 6.55 -5.33 0.49
CA GLY A 359 7.91 -4.93 0.82
C GLY A 359 8.83 -6.13 1.07
N LYS A 360 8.34 -7.13 1.81
CA LYS A 360 9.09 -8.36 2.07
C LYS A 360 9.17 -9.28 0.85
N SER A 361 8.02 -9.66 0.29
CA SER A 361 7.95 -10.66 -0.78
C SER A 361 8.35 -10.10 -2.14
N ALA A 362 7.81 -8.95 -2.53
CA ALA A 362 8.05 -8.38 -3.84
C ALA A 362 9.37 -7.60 -3.91
N ALA A 363 9.60 -6.64 -3.01
CA ALA A 363 10.81 -5.84 -2.99
C ALA A 363 12.00 -6.52 -2.30
N GLY A 364 11.78 -7.40 -1.32
CA GLY A 364 12.83 -8.21 -0.68
C GLY A 364 13.52 -7.53 0.51
N TYR A 365 12.84 -6.63 1.21
CA TYR A 365 13.34 -6.08 2.48
C TYR A 365 13.45 -7.19 3.54
N LYS A 366 14.52 -7.17 4.35
CA LYS A 366 14.74 -8.14 5.42
C LYS A 366 13.92 -7.82 6.66
N THR A 367 13.83 -6.54 6.99
CA THR A 367 13.23 -6.05 8.24
C THR A 367 12.05 -5.13 7.92
N ILE A 368 10.97 -5.30 8.65
CA ILE A 368 9.77 -4.45 8.58
C ILE A 368 9.52 -3.87 9.97
N TRP A 369 9.40 -2.54 10.06
CA TRP A 369 8.91 -1.84 11.25
C TRP A 369 7.59 -1.15 10.93
N ASP A 370 6.52 -1.55 11.62
CA ASP A 370 5.20 -0.96 11.48
C ASP A 370 4.88 0.00 12.65
N ILE A 371 3.70 0.60 12.65
CA ILE A 371 3.25 1.52 13.69
C ILE A 371 3.40 0.96 15.12
N ASN A 372 3.34 -0.37 15.30
CA ASN A 372 3.51 -1.01 16.60
C ASN A 372 4.97 -1.07 17.06
N ASP A 373 5.91 -0.73 16.20
CA ASP A 373 7.33 -0.61 16.52
C ASP A 373 7.69 0.80 17.01
N TYR A 374 6.71 1.71 17.07
CA TYR A 374 6.81 3.09 17.51
C TYR A 374 5.85 3.40 18.66
N ILE A 375 6.20 4.40 19.46
CA ILE A 375 5.31 4.97 20.49
C ILE A 375 4.54 6.11 19.84
N ILE A 376 3.22 6.06 19.90
CA ILE A 376 2.37 7.11 19.36
C ILE A 376 2.20 8.18 20.46
N ASP A 377 3.18 9.06 20.59
CA ASP A 377 3.27 10.11 21.60
C ASP A 377 2.90 11.51 21.08
N GLU A 378 2.92 11.69 19.75
CA GLU A 378 2.60 12.95 19.12
C GLU A 378 1.91 12.74 17.77
N TYR A 379 0.85 13.51 17.52
CA TYR A 379 0.15 13.52 16.23
C TYR A 379 0.38 14.85 15.51
N ALA A 380 0.65 14.78 14.18
CA ALA A 380 0.65 15.92 13.27
C ALA A 380 0.10 15.47 11.91
N GLY A 381 -0.87 16.19 11.36
CA GLY A 381 -1.55 15.80 10.14
C GLY A 381 -2.27 14.46 10.27
N PHE A 382 -1.91 13.48 9.46
CA PHE A 382 -2.65 12.21 9.34
C PHE A 382 -2.25 11.12 10.35
N GLY A 383 -1.09 11.24 11.02
CA GLY A 383 -0.60 10.14 11.86
C GLY A 383 0.44 10.56 12.90
N LEU A 384 1.34 9.63 13.23
CA LEU A 384 2.50 9.92 14.06
C LEU A 384 3.28 11.06 13.44
N SER A 385 3.61 12.10 14.24
CA SER A 385 4.32 13.27 13.74
C SER A 385 5.69 12.90 13.17
N ASP A 386 6.12 13.57 12.09
CA ASP A 386 7.44 13.36 11.51
C ASP A 386 8.53 13.58 12.55
N ARG A 387 8.34 14.53 13.47
CA ARG A 387 9.26 14.78 14.58
C ARG A 387 9.46 13.53 15.44
N SER A 388 8.40 12.95 15.90
CA SER A 388 8.46 11.76 16.76
C SER A 388 8.94 10.55 15.96
N PHE A 389 8.47 10.38 14.74
CA PHE A 389 8.87 9.29 13.85
C PHE A 389 10.38 9.30 13.60
N TYR A 390 10.95 10.44 13.21
CA TYR A 390 12.40 10.58 12.98
C TYR A 390 13.21 10.37 14.26
N THR A 391 12.77 10.92 15.38
CA THR A 391 13.47 10.76 16.66
C THR A 391 13.57 9.30 17.05
N GLN A 392 12.45 8.58 17.00
CA GLN A 392 12.40 7.17 17.35
C GLN A 392 13.12 6.30 16.31
N PHE A 393 13.01 6.62 15.02
CA PHE A 393 13.71 5.90 13.97
C PHE A 393 15.22 6.02 14.12
N VAL A 394 15.76 7.23 14.28
CA VAL A 394 17.22 7.43 14.43
C VAL A 394 17.75 6.73 15.68
N ASP A 395 16.97 6.70 16.76
CA ASP A 395 17.31 5.96 17.98
C ASP A 395 17.36 4.43 17.76
N LYS A 396 16.48 3.91 16.91
CA LYS A 396 16.47 2.48 16.54
C LYS A 396 17.62 2.14 15.59
N ILE A 397 17.78 2.90 14.51
CA ILE A 397 18.76 2.61 13.46
C ILE A 397 20.21 2.77 13.95
N SER A 398 20.44 3.62 14.96
CA SER A 398 21.75 3.79 15.58
C SER A 398 22.26 2.55 16.33
N LYS A 399 21.39 1.57 16.54
CA LYS A 399 21.70 0.28 17.20
C LYS A 399 21.91 -0.87 16.20
N GLU A 400 21.65 -0.62 14.92
CA GLU A 400 21.86 -1.63 13.88
C GLU A 400 23.35 -1.79 13.57
N GLU A 401 23.77 -3.03 13.39
CA GLU A 401 25.15 -3.37 13.03
C GLU A 401 25.30 -3.48 11.51
N GLY A 402 26.42 -2.98 10.99
CA GLY A 402 26.76 -3.03 9.56
C GLY A 402 26.04 -1.98 8.72
N PRO A 403 26.25 -1.99 7.40
CA PRO A 403 25.57 -1.06 6.52
C PRO A 403 24.08 -1.41 6.37
N PHE A 404 23.25 -0.38 6.24
CA PHE A 404 21.82 -0.54 6.08
C PHE A 404 21.25 0.28 4.92
N LEU A 405 20.12 -0.20 4.37
CA LEU A 405 19.16 0.60 3.64
C LEU A 405 17.90 0.75 4.50
N ALA A 406 17.42 1.95 4.70
CA ALA A 406 16.14 2.21 5.36
C ALA A 406 15.26 3.12 4.51
N VAL A 407 13.96 2.85 4.42
CA VAL A 407 12.98 3.66 3.70
C VAL A 407 11.90 4.12 4.67
N LEU A 408 11.67 5.44 4.71
CA LEU A 408 10.79 6.13 5.65
C LEU A 408 9.77 7.01 4.91
N PRO A 409 8.57 6.54 4.60
CA PRO A 409 7.46 7.39 4.21
C PRO A 409 6.92 8.18 5.39
N THR A 410 6.67 9.48 5.19
CA THR A 410 6.13 10.40 6.21
C THR A 410 4.62 10.55 6.09
N LEU A 411 3.98 11.18 7.09
CA LEU A 411 2.52 11.33 7.13
C LEU A 411 2.05 12.76 7.47
N SER A 412 2.93 13.63 7.99
CA SER A 412 2.47 14.92 8.55
C SER A 412 1.97 15.91 7.49
N SER A 413 2.45 15.80 6.26
CA SER A 413 2.00 16.63 5.12
C SER A 413 0.91 15.98 4.27
N HIS A 414 0.21 14.95 4.79
CA HIS A 414 -0.89 14.28 4.10
C HIS A 414 -2.13 15.18 3.97
N GLY A 415 -2.80 15.10 2.81
CA GLY A 415 -4.10 15.75 2.64
C GLY A 415 -5.14 15.33 3.71
N PRO A 416 -6.04 16.19 4.11
CA PRO A 416 -6.48 17.44 3.48
C PRO A 416 -5.69 18.71 3.84
N PHE A 417 -4.45 18.60 4.34
CA PHE A 417 -3.54 19.70 4.69
C PHE A 417 -4.10 20.59 5.82
N ASP A 418 -4.67 19.98 6.82
CA ASP A 418 -5.28 20.64 7.99
C ASP A 418 -4.45 20.42 9.27
N ILE A 419 -3.13 20.51 9.13
CA ILE A 419 -2.21 20.39 10.27
C ILE A 419 -2.61 21.34 11.41
N ASP A 420 -2.52 20.84 12.64
CA ASP A 420 -2.92 21.58 13.85
C ASP A 420 -2.25 22.96 13.92
N GLU A 421 -2.97 23.99 14.42
CA GLU A 421 -2.52 25.38 14.55
C GLU A 421 -1.16 25.49 15.28
N LYS A 422 -0.90 24.65 16.28
CA LYS A 422 0.36 24.61 17.03
C LYS A 422 1.61 24.28 16.20
N TYR A 423 1.41 23.74 15.00
CA TYR A 423 2.49 23.37 14.07
C TYR A 423 2.60 24.32 12.88
N ARG A 424 1.70 25.30 12.74
CA ARG A 424 1.72 26.30 11.69
C ARG A 424 2.69 27.43 12.08
N GLU A 425 3.71 27.65 11.29
CA GLU A 425 4.76 28.66 11.58
C GLU A 425 4.82 29.77 10.55
N LEU A 426 4.22 29.61 9.37
CA LEU A 426 4.13 30.67 8.38
C LEU A 426 3.04 31.70 8.77
N ASP A 427 3.38 32.97 8.77
CA ASP A 427 2.43 34.06 8.98
C ASP A 427 1.70 34.37 7.67
N LEU A 428 0.56 33.72 7.45
CA LEU A 428 -0.25 33.81 6.25
C LEU A 428 -1.51 34.65 6.49
N PRO A 429 -2.01 35.40 5.49
CA PRO A 429 -3.36 35.98 5.55
C PRO A 429 -4.41 34.93 5.88
N LYS A 430 -5.38 35.29 6.71
CA LYS A 430 -6.37 34.36 7.24
C LYS A 430 -7.13 33.57 6.17
N ASP A 431 -7.52 34.22 5.10
CA ASP A 431 -8.23 33.62 3.97
C ASP A 431 -7.39 32.55 3.23
N LEU A 432 -6.07 32.74 3.14
CA LEU A 432 -5.13 31.76 2.61
C LEU A 432 -4.87 30.66 3.64
N ASP A 433 -4.59 30.99 4.91
CA ASP A 433 -4.26 30.01 5.94
C ASP A 433 -5.41 29.02 6.23
N GLU A 434 -6.64 29.44 6.03
CA GLU A 434 -7.85 28.63 6.20
C GLU A 434 -8.22 27.80 4.95
N ASN A 435 -7.58 28.04 3.77
CA ASN A 435 -7.82 27.23 2.58
C ASN A 435 -6.79 26.10 2.42
N ARG A 436 -6.97 25.21 1.44
CA ARG A 436 -6.10 24.03 1.24
C ARG A 436 -4.71 24.38 0.74
N LEU A 437 -4.53 25.46 -0.02
CA LEU A 437 -3.21 25.90 -0.47
C LEU A 437 -2.37 26.43 0.70
N GLY A 438 -2.94 27.27 1.55
CA GLY A 438 -2.25 27.75 2.76
C GLY A 438 -1.98 26.62 3.75
N GLY A 439 -2.95 25.72 3.96
CA GLY A 439 -2.75 24.51 4.75
C GLY A 439 -1.64 23.62 4.21
N TYR A 440 -1.50 23.51 2.89
CA TYR A 440 -0.41 22.81 2.22
C TYR A 440 0.95 23.46 2.52
N PHE A 441 1.06 24.79 2.39
CA PHE A 441 2.31 25.50 2.74
C PHE A 441 2.71 25.27 4.21
N GLN A 442 1.75 25.32 5.13
CA GLN A 442 2.00 25.05 6.55
C GLN A 442 2.48 23.62 6.80
N SER A 443 1.81 22.65 6.16
CA SER A 443 2.14 21.23 6.32
C SER A 443 3.51 20.88 5.75
N VAL A 444 3.86 21.44 4.59
CA VAL A 444 5.18 21.26 3.97
C VAL A 444 6.28 22.00 4.75
N ASN A 445 5.99 23.21 5.26
CA ASN A 445 6.93 23.93 6.11
C ASN A 445 7.25 23.15 7.40
N TYR A 446 6.22 22.56 8.01
CA TYR A 446 6.42 21.64 9.14
C TYR A 446 7.29 20.44 8.76
N ALA A 447 6.99 19.76 7.65
CA ALA A 447 7.77 18.61 7.19
C ALA A 447 9.24 18.98 6.91
N ASP A 448 9.48 20.13 6.25
CA ASP A 448 10.83 20.67 6.00
C ASP A 448 11.61 20.94 7.30
N LYS A 449 10.94 21.52 8.30
CA LYS A 449 11.54 21.72 9.62
C LYS A 449 11.96 20.40 10.26
N GLN A 450 11.14 19.34 10.11
CA GLN A 450 11.50 18.02 10.65
C GLN A 450 12.62 17.35 9.84
N ILE A 451 12.77 17.63 8.54
CA ILE A 451 13.95 17.23 7.76
C ILE A 451 15.22 17.86 8.36
N GLY A 452 15.18 19.14 8.72
CA GLY A 452 16.29 19.78 9.43
C GLY A 452 16.66 19.06 10.73
N LEU A 453 15.67 18.77 11.58
CA LEU A 453 15.84 17.98 12.80
C LEU A 453 16.43 16.58 12.50
N PHE A 454 15.99 15.93 11.44
CA PHE A 454 16.49 14.60 11.06
C PHE A 454 18.00 14.61 10.80
N PHE A 455 18.51 15.61 10.08
CA PHE A 455 19.95 15.77 9.87
C PHE A 455 20.71 16.03 11.17
N GLU A 456 20.16 16.83 12.08
CA GLU A 456 20.74 17.06 13.41
C GLU A 456 20.82 15.74 14.20
N LEU A 457 19.75 14.96 14.25
CA LEU A 457 19.70 13.66 14.93
C LEU A 457 20.73 12.66 14.35
N LEU A 458 20.87 12.58 13.03
CA LEU A 458 21.88 11.74 12.39
C LEU A 458 23.30 12.17 12.79
N LYS A 459 23.54 13.47 12.85
CA LYS A 459 24.83 14.03 13.27
C LYS A 459 25.13 13.72 14.74
N GLU A 460 24.16 13.91 15.63
CA GLU A 460 24.29 13.60 17.06
C GLU A 460 24.62 12.13 17.33
N ARG A 461 24.10 11.24 16.49
CA ARG A 461 24.36 9.77 16.57
C ARG A 461 25.59 9.32 15.77
N ASN A 462 26.36 10.26 15.18
CA ASN A 462 27.53 9.99 14.33
C ASN A 462 27.22 9.09 13.12
N LEU A 463 26.01 9.18 12.58
CA LEU A 463 25.57 8.43 11.41
C LEU A 463 25.75 9.22 10.11
N LEU A 464 25.65 10.56 10.15
CA LEU A 464 25.58 11.42 8.98
C LEU A 464 26.76 11.26 8.01
N ASP A 465 27.98 11.17 8.52
CA ASP A 465 29.20 11.11 7.70
C ASP A 465 29.30 9.81 6.88
N ASN A 466 28.67 8.73 7.36
CA ASN A 466 28.65 7.44 6.68
C ASN A 466 27.28 7.10 6.07
N THR A 467 26.45 8.10 5.80
CA THR A 467 25.09 7.89 5.30
C THR A 467 24.82 8.77 4.08
N ILE A 468 24.25 8.20 3.03
CA ILE A 468 23.57 8.97 1.98
C ILE A 468 22.09 9.08 2.32
N VAL A 469 21.55 10.30 2.18
CA VAL A 469 20.13 10.57 2.39
C VAL A 469 19.50 10.94 1.05
N VAL A 470 18.55 10.15 0.60
CA VAL A 470 17.79 10.37 -0.63
C VAL A 470 16.43 10.89 -0.24
N ILE A 471 16.12 12.15 -0.54
CA ILE A 471 14.88 12.82 -0.18
C ILE A 471 14.06 13.05 -1.44
N TYR A 472 12.81 12.64 -1.44
CA TYR A 472 11.93 12.82 -2.61
C TYR A 472 10.47 12.96 -2.19
N GLY A 473 9.70 13.69 -3.03
CA GLY A 473 8.25 13.70 -2.93
C GLY A 473 7.65 12.41 -3.50
N ASP A 474 6.63 11.89 -2.85
CA ASP A 474 6.00 10.65 -3.30
C ASP A 474 4.97 10.86 -4.41
N HIS A 475 4.17 11.91 -4.34
CA HIS A 475 3.18 12.29 -5.37
C HIS A 475 2.76 13.76 -5.22
N GLY A 476 1.96 14.23 -6.17
CA GLY A 476 1.37 15.57 -6.12
C GLY A 476 0.40 15.72 -4.94
N GLY A 477 0.43 16.89 -4.34
CA GLY A 477 -0.35 17.27 -3.16
C GLY A 477 -1.55 18.17 -3.53
N VAL A 478 -1.39 19.48 -3.27
CA VAL A 478 -2.50 20.44 -3.41
C VAL A 478 -3.01 20.57 -4.85
N HIS A 479 -2.13 20.56 -5.83
CA HIS A 479 -2.53 20.63 -7.26
C HIS A 479 -3.25 19.36 -7.73
N LYS A 480 -3.01 18.23 -7.09
CA LYS A 480 -3.65 16.98 -7.46
C LYS A 480 -5.08 16.86 -6.94
N TYR A 481 -5.34 17.38 -5.75
CA TYR A 481 -6.58 17.13 -5.02
C TYR A 481 -7.44 18.36 -4.75
N TYR A 482 -6.88 19.57 -4.79
CA TYR A 482 -7.52 20.81 -4.35
C TYR A 482 -7.27 21.98 -5.33
N MET A 483 -7.31 21.72 -6.63
CA MET A 483 -7.06 22.73 -7.66
C MET A 483 -8.02 23.91 -7.58
N GLU A 484 -9.26 23.69 -7.12
CA GLU A 484 -10.25 24.77 -6.92
C GLU A 484 -9.79 25.78 -5.84
N ASP A 485 -9.18 25.31 -4.74
CA ASP A 485 -8.59 26.17 -3.71
C ASP A 485 -7.36 26.92 -4.24
N VAL A 486 -6.54 26.26 -5.07
CA VAL A 486 -5.42 26.91 -5.74
C VAL A 486 -5.92 28.03 -6.62
N GLU A 487 -6.87 27.77 -7.52
CA GLU A 487 -7.44 28.77 -8.45
C GLU A 487 -8.14 29.94 -7.71
N ALA A 488 -8.73 29.70 -6.55
CA ALA A 488 -9.38 30.72 -5.74
C ALA A 488 -8.40 31.58 -4.91
N SER A 489 -7.13 31.17 -4.78
CA SER A 489 -6.12 31.88 -4.01
C SER A 489 -5.56 33.08 -4.75
N ASN A 490 -5.06 34.07 -3.99
CA ASN A 490 -4.45 35.28 -4.52
C ASN A 490 -3.12 35.55 -3.80
N ILE A 491 -2.02 35.13 -4.42
CA ILE A 491 -0.66 35.31 -3.92
C ILE A 491 0.16 35.99 -5.02
N ASP A 492 1.17 36.79 -4.67
CA ASP A 492 2.04 37.42 -5.64
C ASP A 492 2.81 36.41 -6.50
N GLY A 493 2.93 36.70 -7.79
CA GLY A 493 3.58 35.82 -8.76
C GLY A 493 2.62 34.76 -9.33
N ASN A 494 3.19 33.81 -10.07
CA ASN A 494 2.44 32.70 -10.72
C ASN A 494 3.06 31.32 -10.45
N TRP A 495 4.15 31.24 -9.68
CA TRP A 495 4.90 30.02 -9.37
C TRP A 495 4.05 28.93 -8.70
N TRP A 496 2.96 29.31 -8.04
CA TRP A 496 2.07 28.45 -7.26
C TRP A 496 0.81 27.99 -8.05
N GLN A 497 0.57 28.51 -9.25
CA GLN A 497 -0.68 28.29 -9.99
C GLN A 497 -0.63 27.06 -10.90
N GLU A 498 0.54 26.72 -11.42
CA GLU A 498 0.67 25.74 -12.49
C GLU A 498 0.98 24.35 -11.95
N LYS A 499 0.16 23.39 -12.33
CA LYS A 499 0.39 21.98 -12.05
C LYS A 499 1.42 21.41 -13.02
N ASP A 500 2.65 21.29 -12.60
CA ASP A 500 3.76 20.74 -13.41
C ASP A 500 3.98 19.22 -13.25
N ASN A 501 3.26 18.58 -12.31
CA ASN A 501 3.40 17.17 -11.94
C ASN A 501 4.83 16.77 -11.58
N LYS A 502 5.59 17.65 -10.97
CA LYS A 502 6.96 17.40 -10.54
C LYS A 502 7.05 17.21 -9.03
N VAL A 503 7.95 16.32 -8.65
CA VAL A 503 8.36 16.11 -7.27
C VAL A 503 9.86 16.37 -7.15
N PRO A 504 10.37 16.93 -6.04
CA PRO A 504 11.80 17.12 -5.87
C PRO A 504 12.51 15.80 -5.58
N LEU A 505 13.78 15.71 -5.99
CA LEU A 505 14.67 14.62 -5.60
C LEU A 505 16.03 15.20 -5.20
N PHE A 506 16.49 14.88 -3.99
CA PHE A 506 17.80 15.23 -3.49
C PHE A 506 18.58 13.97 -3.10
N ILE A 507 19.87 13.92 -3.44
CA ILE A 507 20.80 12.90 -2.95
C ILE A 507 21.92 13.61 -2.21
N TYR A 508 21.88 13.54 -0.88
CA TYR A 508 22.87 14.14 0.01
C TYR A 508 23.87 13.10 0.51
N GLY A 509 25.12 13.48 0.60
CA GLY A 509 26.18 12.71 1.27
C GLY A 509 27.41 13.61 1.44
N VAL A 510 28.10 13.51 2.56
CA VAL A 510 29.22 14.41 2.92
C VAL A 510 30.29 14.45 1.83
N ASP A 511 30.59 13.32 1.20
CA ASP A 511 31.61 13.22 0.15
C ASP A 511 31.04 13.26 -1.28
N ILE A 512 29.75 13.52 -1.45
CA ILE A 512 29.11 13.55 -2.76
C ILE A 512 29.18 14.99 -3.32
N PRO A 513 29.82 15.21 -4.49
CA PRO A 513 29.84 16.53 -5.11
C PRO A 513 28.43 17.02 -5.44
N SER A 514 28.13 18.26 -5.09
CA SER A 514 26.84 18.87 -5.42
C SER A 514 26.69 19.09 -6.92
N LYS A 515 25.46 18.91 -7.42
CA LYS A 515 25.11 19.13 -8.83
C LYS A 515 23.61 19.39 -8.96
N ILE A 516 23.22 20.31 -9.81
CA ILE A 516 21.84 20.43 -10.28
C ILE A 516 21.71 19.62 -11.56
N VAL A 517 20.78 18.69 -11.62
CA VAL A 517 20.46 17.85 -12.77
C VAL A 517 19.12 18.31 -13.33
N GLU A 518 19.16 18.82 -14.55
CA GLU A 518 17.99 19.40 -15.24
C GLU A 518 17.31 18.41 -16.20
N ALA A 519 17.91 17.23 -16.40
CA ALA A 519 17.33 16.21 -17.28
C ALA A 519 15.95 15.74 -16.79
N HIS A 520 15.01 15.65 -17.72
CA HIS A 520 13.68 15.11 -17.42
C HIS A 520 13.77 13.62 -17.06
N GLY A 521 13.41 13.31 -15.82
CA GLY A 521 13.34 11.97 -15.26
C GLY A 521 11.98 11.65 -14.65
N GLY A 522 11.83 10.42 -14.19
CA GLY A 522 10.67 9.98 -13.44
C GLY A 522 11.06 9.31 -12.13
N GLN A 523 10.08 8.98 -11.32
CA GLN A 523 10.30 8.36 -10.01
C GLN A 523 10.97 6.99 -10.10
N ILE A 524 10.76 6.24 -11.20
CA ILE A 524 11.45 4.96 -11.45
C ILE A 524 12.97 5.11 -11.63
N ASP A 525 13.46 6.30 -11.94
CA ASP A 525 14.87 6.58 -12.18
C ASP A 525 15.70 6.67 -10.88
N ILE A 526 15.03 6.77 -9.72
CA ILE A 526 15.67 6.84 -8.40
C ILE A 526 16.48 5.57 -8.14
N MET A 527 15.88 4.41 -8.33
CA MET A 527 16.53 3.11 -8.08
C MET A 527 17.86 2.96 -8.84
N PRO A 528 17.91 3.05 -10.18
CA PRO A 528 19.16 2.88 -10.92
C PRO A 528 20.17 4.01 -10.67
N THR A 529 19.74 5.23 -10.39
CA THR A 529 20.61 6.35 -10.05
C THR A 529 21.33 6.11 -8.72
N VAL A 530 20.60 5.68 -7.70
CA VAL A 530 21.16 5.34 -6.39
C VAL A 530 22.03 4.09 -6.47
N ALA A 531 21.61 3.07 -7.20
CA ALA A 531 22.39 1.84 -7.44
C ALA A 531 23.78 2.18 -8.05
N TYR A 532 23.84 3.11 -9.00
CA TYR A 532 25.09 3.54 -9.62
C TYR A 532 26.04 4.22 -8.62
N ILE A 533 25.52 5.13 -7.77
CA ILE A 533 26.29 5.80 -6.71
C ILE A 533 26.85 4.77 -5.71
N LEU A 534 26.11 3.71 -5.43
CA LEU A 534 26.51 2.60 -4.56
C LEU A 534 27.44 1.58 -5.25
N GLY A 535 27.65 1.68 -6.56
CA GLY A 535 28.48 0.75 -7.33
C GLY A 535 27.82 -0.61 -7.56
N LEU A 536 26.50 -0.67 -7.54
CA LEU A 536 25.73 -1.87 -7.81
C LEU A 536 25.50 -2.04 -9.32
N ASP A 537 25.63 -3.28 -9.80
CA ASP A 537 25.31 -3.61 -11.19
C ASP A 537 23.82 -3.97 -11.33
N THR A 538 23.08 -3.13 -11.98
CA THR A 538 21.64 -3.33 -12.24
C THR A 538 21.37 -4.22 -13.46
N LYS A 539 22.39 -4.54 -14.25
CA LYS A 539 22.31 -5.37 -15.48
C LYS A 539 21.28 -4.90 -16.51
N GLY A 540 20.79 -3.67 -16.40
CA GLY A 540 19.74 -3.13 -17.28
C GLY A 540 18.38 -3.81 -17.13
N TYR A 541 18.08 -4.38 -15.97
CA TYR A 541 16.81 -5.08 -15.71
C TYR A 541 15.70 -4.17 -15.20
N GLN A 542 15.99 -2.92 -14.83
CA GLN A 542 15.03 -1.91 -14.41
C GLN A 542 14.51 -1.09 -15.60
N MET A 543 13.30 -0.55 -15.44
CA MET A 543 12.72 0.35 -16.44
C MET A 543 13.23 1.79 -16.30
N GLY A 544 13.63 2.19 -15.10
CA GLY A 544 14.23 3.49 -14.85
C GLY A 544 15.64 3.61 -15.44
N ARG A 545 16.11 4.84 -15.60
CA ARG A 545 17.44 5.20 -16.11
C ARG A 545 18.31 5.81 -15.01
N ASN A 546 19.61 5.70 -15.15
CA ASN A 546 20.53 6.44 -14.30
C ASN A 546 20.64 7.90 -14.78
N LEU A 547 20.03 8.83 -14.04
CA LEU A 547 20.00 10.26 -14.40
C LEU A 547 21.35 10.98 -14.28
N LEU A 548 22.33 10.37 -13.64
CA LEU A 548 23.71 10.89 -13.61
C LEU A 548 24.54 10.43 -14.81
N LYS A 549 23.99 9.51 -15.61
CA LYS A 549 24.67 8.86 -16.72
C LYS A 549 23.66 8.56 -17.84
N THR A 550 23.10 9.61 -18.45
CA THR A 550 22.12 9.50 -19.54
C THR A 550 22.34 10.59 -20.58
N ASN A 551 22.07 10.26 -21.84
CA ASN A 551 22.00 11.22 -22.94
C ASN A 551 20.54 11.57 -23.31
N ARG A 552 19.57 10.99 -22.63
CA ARG A 552 18.14 11.20 -22.87
C ARG A 552 17.61 12.29 -21.95
N ASP A 553 16.65 13.04 -22.48
CA ASP A 553 16.00 14.16 -21.77
C ASP A 553 14.47 14.04 -21.89
N ALA A 554 13.94 12.87 -21.62
CA ALA A 554 12.50 12.65 -21.64
C ALA A 554 12.10 11.50 -20.71
N THR A 555 10.86 11.53 -20.22
CA THR A 555 10.25 10.45 -19.45
C THR A 555 8.78 10.31 -19.81
N VAL A 556 8.11 9.29 -19.27
CA VAL A 556 6.68 9.06 -19.46
C VAL A 556 5.96 9.20 -18.13
N ILE A 557 4.82 9.87 -18.14
CA ILE A 557 3.94 10.01 -16.98
C ILE A 557 2.64 9.23 -17.20
N LYS A 558 1.79 9.20 -16.17
CA LYS A 558 0.48 8.55 -16.18
C LYS A 558 -0.30 8.84 -17.46
N GLY A 559 -0.91 7.80 -18.03
CA GLY A 559 -1.64 7.90 -19.29
C GLY A 559 -0.78 7.78 -20.55
N GLY A 560 0.52 7.48 -20.42
CA GLY A 560 1.44 7.34 -21.56
C GLY A 560 1.85 8.68 -22.19
N ILE A 561 1.71 9.77 -21.44
CA ILE A 561 2.12 11.12 -21.88
C ILE A 561 3.63 11.23 -21.75
N VAL A 562 4.32 11.55 -22.82
CA VAL A 562 5.77 11.77 -22.83
C VAL A 562 6.06 13.24 -22.55
N VAL A 563 6.99 13.51 -21.64
CA VAL A 563 7.44 14.85 -21.24
C VAL A 563 8.95 14.98 -21.43
N GLY A 564 9.43 16.22 -21.69
CA GLY A 564 10.81 16.50 -22.03
C GLY A 564 11.06 16.58 -23.51
N ASN A 565 12.28 16.27 -23.97
CA ASN A 565 12.75 16.46 -25.34
C ASN A 565 13.13 15.13 -26.02
N PRO A 566 12.16 14.23 -26.29
CA PRO A 566 12.45 12.90 -26.85
C PRO A 566 12.78 12.97 -28.35
N SER A 567 13.61 12.05 -28.82
CA SER A 567 13.63 11.69 -30.24
C SER A 567 12.36 10.93 -30.62
N GLU A 568 12.01 10.88 -31.93
CA GLU A 568 10.83 10.13 -32.40
C GLU A 568 10.79 8.67 -31.91
N LYS A 569 11.94 7.99 -31.97
CA LYS A 569 12.06 6.61 -31.51
C LYS A 569 11.89 6.49 -29.98
N GLU A 570 12.44 7.43 -29.25
CA GLU A 570 12.32 7.46 -27.78
C GLU A 570 10.86 7.70 -27.36
N GLU A 571 10.17 8.64 -28.01
CA GLU A 571 8.76 8.89 -27.77
C GLU A 571 7.88 7.65 -28.04
N GLU A 572 8.13 6.92 -29.15
CA GLU A 572 7.44 5.67 -29.46
C GLU A 572 7.63 4.62 -28.36
N MET A 573 8.87 4.46 -27.86
CA MET A 573 9.20 3.45 -26.86
C MET A 573 8.69 3.83 -25.48
N LEU A 574 8.76 5.12 -25.09
CA LEU A 574 8.23 5.61 -23.82
C LEU A 574 6.69 5.47 -23.74
N LYS A 575 5.97 5.69 -24.84
CA LYS A 575 4.51 5.45 -24.90
C LYS A 575 4.11 4.01 -24.61
N LYS A 576 5.00 3.05 -24.79
CA LYS A 576 4.78 1.62 -24.48
C LYS A 576 5.12 1.25 -23.03
N ALA A 577 5.77 2.14 -22.27
CA ALA A 577 6.37 1.80 -20.99
C ALA A 577 5.35 1.22 -19.98
N TYR A 578 4.16 1.82 -19.84
CA TYR A 578 3.12 1.30 -18.93
C TYR A 578 2.59 -0.09 -19.38
N ASP A 579 2.44 -0.34 -20.68
CA ASP A 579 2.07 -1.68 -21.20
C ASP A 579 3.17 -2.72 -20.90
N ILE A 580 4.44 -2.33 -21.03
CA ILE A 580 5.57 -3.18 -20.67
C ILE A 580 5.61 -3.44 -19.17
N ALA A 581 5.38 -2.43 -18.32
CA ALA A 581 5.28 -2.60 -16.87
C ALA A 581 4.16 -3.58 -16.49
N ASP A 582 2.98 -3.44 -17.10
CA ASP A 582 1.88 -4.37 -16.95
C ASP A 582 2.28 -5.82 -17.27
N LYS A 583 3.03 -6.01 -18.36
CA LYS A 583 3.54 -7.33 -18.76
C LYS A 583 4.56 -7.86 -17.77
N ILE A 584 5.50 -7.01 -17.31
CA ILE A 584 6.50 -7.38 -16.28
C ILE A 584 5.78 -7.90 -15.03
N ILE A 585 4.81 -7.15 -14.51
CA ILE A 585 4.09 -7.48 -13.28
C ILE A 585 3.21 -8.71 -13.48
N LYS A 586 2.35 -8.70 -14.50
CA LYS A 586 1.37 -9.77 -14.74
C LYS A 586 2.00 -11.11 -15.10
N ASN A 587 3.22 -11.15 -15.65
CA ASN A 587 3.96 -12.39 -15.93
C ASN A 587 4.97 -12.74 -14.83
N ASN A 588 5.08 -11.99 -13.74
CA ASN A 588 6.15 -12.15 -12.73
C ASN A 588 7.51 -12.34 -13.40
N TYR A 589 7.82 -11.43 -14.34
CA TYR A 589 8.87 -11.55 -15.32
C TYR A 589 10.23 -11.92 -14.72
N TYR A 590 10.68 -11.22 -13.69
CA TYR A 590 12.01 -11.44 -13.12
C TYR A 590 12.15 -12.81 -12.47
N TYR A 591 11.11 -13.31 -11.82
CA TYR A 591 11.10 -14.64 -11.22
C TYR A 591 11.05 -15.74 -12.30
N ASN A 592 10.12 -15.63 -13.26
CA ASN A 592 9.92 -16.65 -14.29
C ASN A 592 11.05 -16.71 -15.33
N THR A 593 11.90 -15.66 -15.40
CA THR A 593 13.10 -15.63 -16.25
C THR A 593 14.41 -15.82 -15.47
N ASN A 594 14.33 -16.25 -14.19
CA ASN A 594 15.47 -16.49 -13.30
C ASN A 594 16.41 -15.27 -13.15
N LYS A 595 15.87 -14.05 -13.19
CA LYS A 595 16.63 -12.80 -12.96
C LYS A 595 16.69 -12.44 -11.47
N VAL A 596 15.78 -12.98 -10.67
CA VAL A 596 15.78 -12.95 -9.19
C VAL A 596 15.60 -14.37 -8.66
N GLU A 597 16.31 -14.67 -7.57
CA GLU A 597 16.21 -15.93 -6.82
C GLU A 597 15.12 -15.82 -5.76
#